data_c194b7cd6ce7495f81fe4421556ec482
#
_entry.id   c194b7cd6ce7495f81fe4421556ec482
#
_cell.length_a   1.000
_cell.length_b   1.000
_cell.length_c   1.000
_cell.angle_alpha   90.00
_cell.angle_beta   90.00
_cell.angle_gamma   90.00
#
_symmetry.space_group_name_H-M   'P 1'
#
loop_
_entity.id
_entity.type
_entity.pdbx_description
1 polymer ?
#
loop_
_entity_poly.entity_id
_entity_poly.type
_entity_poly.pdbx_seq_one_letter_code
_entity_poly.pdbx_strand_id
1 'polypeptide(L)'
;INGTPQIMEWTKQHNIKIDHCLVGEPTSNSSIGDKIKIGRRGSINFFLTVKGIQGHTANGHRAENPVHYLTKLLSNILEKPLDEGNEFFLPTSIQIPTFDVGNPAHNVIPEYATATINIRFNDLHTAETLIEWVNEKIDSIFTKKINASCKVRNEISARSFLNNPGELSKIISKSI
;
A
#
# COMPACT_ATOMS: atom_id res chain seq x y z
N ILE A 1 -15.74 16.51 -0.10
CA ILE A 1 -15.74 17.72 0.75
C ILE A 1 -14.68 17.49 1.81
N ASN A 2 -13.67 18.34 1.84
CA ASN A 2 -12.49 18.15 2.68
C ASN A 2 -12.43 19.26 3.75
N GLY A 3 -13.34 19.23 4.74
CA GLY A 3 -13.47 20.28 5.75
C GLY A 3 -12.34 20.34 6.76
N THR A 4 -11.75 19.18 7.14
CA THR A 4 -10.69 19.13 8.16
C THR A 4 -9.45 19.96 7.79
N PRO A 5 -8.87 19.89 6.58
CA PRO A 5 -7.76 20.75 6.20
C PRO A 5 -8.09 22.24 6.25
N GLN A 6 -9.31 22.63 5.89
CA GLN A 6 -9.75 24.02 5.96
C GLN A 6 -9.87 24.51 7.40
N ILE A 7 -10.41 23.68 8.30
CA ILE A 7 -10.46 23.98 9.74
C ILE A 7 -9.05 24.12 10.31
N MET A 8 -8.14 23.20 9.97
CA MET A 8 -6.75 23.27 10.43
C MET A 8 -6.03 24.53 9.95
N GLU A 9 -6.25 24.93 8.70
CA GLU A 9 -5.69 26.18 8.17
C GLU A 9 -6.30 27.41 8.88
N TRP A 10 -7.59 27.44 9.11
CA TRP A 10 -8.25 28.49 9.85
C TRP A 10 -7.75 28.63 11.30
N THR A 11 -7.59 27.51 12.03
CA THR A 11 -7.04 27.52 13.38
C THR A 11 -5.62 28.07 13.43
N LYS A 12 -4.79 27.70 12.43
CA LYS A 12 -3.44 28.22 12.29
C LYS A 12 -3.41 29.73 12.07
N GLN A 13 -4.27 30.25 11.18
CA GLN A 13 -4.40 31.69 10.89
C GLN A 13 -4.84 32.48 12.11
N HIS A 14 -5.63 31.87 13.01
CA HIS A 14 -6.12 32.50 14.22
C HIS A 14 -5.30 32.18 15.49
N ASN A 15 -4.13 31.57 15.31
CA ASN A 15 -3.23 31.16 16.42
C ASN A 15 -3.94 30.30 17.48
N ILE A 16 -4.92 29.48 17.08
CA ILE A 16 -5.62 28.57 17.99
C ILE A 16 -4.79 27.29 18.12
N LYS A 17 -4.35 27.01 19.34
CA LYS A 17 -3.66 25.76 19.67
C LYS A 17 -4.68 24.67 19.94
N ILE A 18 -4.55 23.54 19.26
CA ILE A 18 -5.34 22.33 19.50
C ILE A 18 -4.44 21.33 20.23
N ASP A 19 -4.77 21.02 21.49
CA ASP A 19 -4.02 20.05 22.29
C ASP A 19 -4.51 18.62 22.09
N HIS A 20 -5.81 18.42 21.81
CA HIS A 20 -6.43 17.11 21.67
C HIS A 20 -7.46 17.09 20.53
N CYS A 21 -7.62 15.91 19.94
CA CYS A 21 -8.64 15.65 18.94
C CYS A 21 -9.34 14.31 19.25
N LEU A 22 -10.65 14.33 19.41
CA LEU A 22 -11.49 13.15 19.54
C LEU A 22 -12.31 12.98 18.27
N VAL A 23 -12.22 11.81 17.64
CA VAL A 23 -12.96 11.47 16.42
C VAL A 23 -14.03 10.43 16.77
N GLY A 24 -15.29 10.78 16.55
CA GLY A 24 -16.42 9.88 16.75
C GLY A 24 -16.61 8.95 15.54
N GLU A 25 -15.96 7.82 15.57
CA GLU A 25 -16.03 6.78 14.53
C GLU A 25 -16.47 5.44 15.14
N PRO A 26 -17.18 4.57 14.40
CA PRO A 26 -17.58 3.25 14.88
C PRO A 26 -16.34 2.34 14.98
N THR A 27 -15.70 2.32 16.16
CA THR A 27 -14.46 1.58 16.41
C THR A 27 -14.62 0.34 17.27
N SER A 28 -15.74 0.23 17.98
CA SER A 28 -16.05 -0.90 18.88
C SER A 28 -16.19 -2.22 18.10
N ASN A 29 -15.78 -3.32 18.71
CA ASN A 29 -15.87 -4.66 18.12
C ASN A 29 -17.14 -5.39 18.55
N SER A 30 -17.34 -5.56 19.85
CA SER A 30 -18.40 -6.40 20.45
C SER A 30 -19.37 -5.60 21.33
N SER A 31 -18.89 -4.58 22.01
CA SER A 31 -19.70 -3.69 22.85
C SER A 31 -19.23 -2.24 22.71
N ILE A 32 -20.13 -1.31 22.96
CA ILE A 32 -19.82 0.12 22.86
C ILE A 32 -18.67 0.45 23.81
N GLY A 33 -17.62 1.09 23.28
CA GLY A 33 -16.48 1.54 24.06
C GLY A 33 -15.42 0.49 24.38
N ASP A 34 -15.55 -0.75 23.88
CA ASP A 34 -14.56 -1.80 24.08
C ASP A 34 -13.21 -1.55 23.38
N LYS A 35 -13.14 -0.50 22.55
CA LYS A 35 -11.93 -0.17 21.80
C LYS A 35 -11.77 1.32 21.52
N ILE A 36 -10.61 1.84 21.87
CA ILE A 36 -10.15 3.19 21.53
C ILE A 36 -8.96 3.07 20.57
N LYS A 37 -9.03 3.76 19.44
CA LYS A 37 -7.91 3.81 18.49
C LYS A 37 -7.02 5.01 18.82
N ILE A 38 -5.75 4.74 19.15
CA ILE A 38 -4.72 5.75 19.43
C ILE A 38 -3.73 5.92 18.28
N GLY A 39 -3.89 5.15 17.21
CA GLY A 39 -3.06 5.19 16.02
C GLY A 39 -3.76 4.63 14.81
N ARG A 40 -3.09 4.71 13.67
CA ARG A 40 -3.57 4.18 12.40
C ARG A 40 -2.42 3.64 11.57
N ARG A 41 -2.62 2.49 10.94
CA ARG A 41 -1.71 1.99 9.92
C ARG A 41 -1.73 2.91 8.70
N GLY A 42 -0.60 3.03 8.03
CA GLY A 42 -0.50 3.68 6.73
C GLY A 42 -1.11 2.82 5.62
N SER A 43 -1.27 3.44 4.47
CA SER A 43 -1.76 2.79 3.25
C SER A 43 -1.10 3.39 2.03
N ILE A 44 -0.52 2.54 1.20
CA ILE A 44 0.06 2.90 -0.09
C ILE A 44 -0.39 1.91 -1.16
N ASN A 45 -0.69 2.43 -2.35
CA ASN A 45 -0.97 1.64 -3.54
C ASN A 45 0.18 1.77 -4.53
N PHE A 46 0.51 0.66 -5.19
CA PHE A 46 1.43 0.62 -6.33
C PHE A 46 0.67 0.09 -7.54
N PHE A 47 0.74 0.83 -8.64
CA PHE A 47 0.15 0.48 -9.92
C PHE A 47 1.28 0.08 -10.85
N LEU A 48 1.38 -1.20 -11.15
CA LEU A 48 2.42 -1.80 -11.97
C LEU A 48 1.93 -1.95 -13.40
N THR A 49 2.78 -1.57 -14.36
CA THR A 49 2.57 -1.84 -15.78
C THR A 49 3.84 -2.47 -16.33
N VAL A 50 3.76 -3.74 -16.68
CA VAL A 50 4.85 -4.46 -17.32
C VAL A 50 4.62 -4.45 -18.82
N LYS A 51 5.61 -3.96 -19.56
CA LYS A 51 5.67 -4.02 -21.01
C LYS A 51 6.64 -5.12 -21.43
N GLY A 52 6.20 -6.00 -22.32
CA GLY A 52 7.01 -7.01 -22.95
C GLY A 52 7.06 -6.86 -24.48
N ILE A 53 7.28 -7.95 -25.19
CA ILE A 53 7.23 -8.03 -26.64
C ILE A 53 6.15 -9.04 -27.02
N GLN A 54 5.12 -8.57 -27.70
CA GLN A 54 4.03 -9.39 -28.21
C GLN A 54 4.52 -10.43 -29.22
N GLY A 55 3.90 -11.62 -29.22
CA GLY A 55 4.24 -12.65 -30.19
C GLY A 55 3.26 -13.80 -30.20
N HIS A 56 3.42 -14.70 -31.17
CA HIS A 56 2.66 -15.95 -31.21
C HIS A 56 3.23 -16.95 -30.21
N THR A 57 2.40 -17.64 -29.46
CA THR A 57 2.83 -18.58 -28.40
C THR A 57 3.75 -19.69 -28.92
N ALA A 58 3.56 -20.15 -30.18
CA ALA A 58 4.47 -21.11 -30.83
C ALA A 58 5.90 -20.58 -31.05
N ASN A 59 6.08 -19.27 -31.06
CA ASN A 59 7.36 -18.60 -31.28
C ASN A 59 7.81 -17.79 -30.03
N GLY A 60 7.55 -18.33 -28.84
CA GLY A 60 7.82 -17.64 -27.58
C GLY A 60 9.27 -17.14 -27.39
N HIS A 61 10.23 -17.76 -28.05
CA HIS A 61 11.65 -17.34 -28.06
C HIS A 61 11.91 -15.98 -28.74
N ARG A 62 10.93 -15.43 -29.47
CA ARG A 62 10.96 -14.12 -30.14
C ARG A 62 10.12 -13.07 -29.40
N ALA A 63 9.53 -13.44 -28.29
CA ALA A 63 8.66 -12.59 -27.50
C ALA A 63 9.18 -12.43 -26.07
N GLU A 64 8.71 -11.41 -25.37
CA GLU A 64 8.94 -11.22 -23.93
C GLU A 64 7.60 -11.16 -23.25
N ASN A 65 7.24 -12.23 -22.53
CA ASN A 65 5.91 -12.32 -21.93
C ASN A 65 5.82 -11.49 -20.64
N PRO A 66 5.08 -10.36 -20.63
CA PRO A 66 4.97 -9.51 -19.46
C PRO A 66 4.24 -10.20 -18.30
N VAL A 67 3.39 -11.18 -18.56
CA VAL A 67 2.68 -11.97 -17.53
C VAL A 67 3.68 -12.77 -16.70
N HIS A 68 4.69 -13.40 -17.34
CA HIS A 68 5.70 -14.17 -16.63
C HIS A 68 6.54 -13.27 -15.70
N TYR A 69 6.95 -12.09 -16.18
CA TYR A 69 7.73 -11.13 -15.39
C TYR A 69 6.91 -10.57 -14.24
N LEU A 70 5.65 -10.18 -14.49
CA LEU A 70 4.77 -9.66 -13.46
C LEU A 70 4.47 -10.71 -12.39
N THR A 71 4.19 -11.94 -12.78
CA THR A 71 3.98 -13.07 -11.85
C THR A 71 5.21 -13.30 -10.98
N LYS A 72 6.42 -13.29 -11.57
CA LYS A 72 7.68 -13.44 -10.84
C LYS A 72 7.89 -12.29 -9.84
N LEU A 73 7.61 -11.05 -10.26
CA LEU A 73 7.72 -9.87 -9.40
C LEU A 73 6.76 -9.97 -8.20
N LEU A 74 5.49 -10.28 -8.45
CA LEU A 74 4.50 -10.41 -7.40
C LEU A 74 4.81 -11.56 -6.43
N SER A 75 5.30 -12.69 -6.95
CA SER A 75 5.78 -13.82 -6.12
C SER A 75 6.94 -13.40 -5.22
N ASN A 76 7.92 -12.64 -5.74
CA ASN A 76 9.06 -12.13 -4.97
C ASN A 76 8.62 -11.13 -3.89
N ILE A 77 7.61 -10.30 -4.17
CA ILE A 77 7.04 -9.35 -3.21
C ILE A 77 6.31 -10.07 -2.07
N LEU A 78 5.64 -11.19 -2.35
CA LEU A 78 4.87 -11.96 -1.38
C LEU A 78 5.69 -13.06 -0.67
N GLU A 79 6.96 -13.25 -1.03
CA GLU A 79 7.79 -14.37 -0.54
C GLU A 79 7.93 -14.40 0.98
N LYS A 80 8.06 -13.22 1.59
CA LYS A 80 8.25 -13.09 3.05
C LYS A 80 7.42 -11.94 3.60
N PRO A 81 6.91 -12.06 4.84
CA PRO A 81 6.33 -10.94 5.53
C PRO A 81 7.36 -9.82 5.70
N LEU A 82 6.91 -8.57 5.70
CA LEU A 82 7.78 -7.41 5.91
C LEU A 82 8.16 -7.23 7.37
N ASP A 83 7.27 -7.61 8.29
CA ASP A 83 7.44 -7.55 9.74
C ASP A 83 6.44 -8.47 10.45
N GLU A 84 6.63 -8.66 11.73
CA GLU A 84 5.74 -9.45 12.60
C GLU A 84 4.73 -8.59 13.37
N GLY A 85 4.69 -7.27 13.11
CA GLY A 85 3.90 -6.32 13.88
C GLY A 85 4.57 -5.92 15.19
N ASN A 86 3.79 -5.28 16.07
CA ASN A 86 4.25 -4.89 17.41
C ASN A 86 3.07 -4.86 18.41
N GLU A 87 3.30 -4.37 19.62
CA GLU A 87 2.28 -4.26 20.68
C GLU A 87 1.02 -3.51 20.22
N PHE A 88 1.14 -2.53 19.33
CA PHE A 88 0.04 -1.62 18.92
C PHE A 88 -0.54 -1.95 17.57
N PHE A 89 0.23 -2.60 16.70
CA PHE A 89 -0.16 -2.84 15.32
C PHE A 89 0.03 -4.29 14.89
N LEU A 90 -0.92 -4.77 14.12
CA LEU A 90 -0.78 -6.01 13.36
C LEU A 90 0.38 -5.89 12.35
N PRO A 91 0.93 -7.02 11.89
CA PRO A 91 1.93 -7.04 10.81
C PRO A 91 1.50 -6.23 9.59
N THR A 92 2.47 -5.66 8.91
CA THR A 92 2.27 -5.05 7.60
C THR A 92 1.73 -6.09 6.64
N SER A 93 0.65 -5.75 5.94
CA SER A 93 -0.03 -6.67 5.03
C SER A 93 0.04 -6.18 3.59
N ILE A 94 0.30 -7.11 2.67
CA ILE A 94 0.38 -6.88 1.23
C ILE A 94 -0.78 -7.63 0.57
N GLN A 95 -1.54 -6.94 -0.27
CA GLN A 95 -2.61 -7.54 -1.07
C GLN A 95 -2.47 -7.12 -2.53
N ILE A 96 -2.86 -8.01 -3.43
CA ILE A 96 -2.91 -7.76 -4.88
C ILE A 96 -4.38 -7.74 -5.30
N PRO A 97 -5.06 -6.56 -5.25
CA PRO A 97 -6.47 -6.47 -5.56
C PRO A 97 -6.79 -6.65 -7.05
N THR A 98 -5.83 -6.36 -7.94
CA THR A 98 -6.02 -6.55 -9.38
C THR A 98 -4.79 -7.18 -10.03
N PHE A 99 -5.04 -8.05 -11.00
CA PHE A 99 -4.08 -8.59 -11.95
C PHE A 99 -4.79 -8.70 -13.28
N ASP A 100 -4.41 -7.91 -14.27
CA ASP A 100 -5.13 -7.77 -15.52
C ASP A 100 -4.19 -7.80 -16.73
N VAL A 101 -4.61 -8.50 -17.76
CA VAL A 101 -3.88 -8.66 -19.02
C VAL A 101 -4.69 -8.14 -20.20
N GLY A 102 -6.03 -8.21 -20.12
CA GLY A 102 -6.95 -7.76 -21.18
C GLY A 102 -6.76 -8.49 -22.52
N ASN A 103 -6.12 -9.66 -22.52
CA ASN A 103 -5.82 -10.40 -23.75
C ASN A 103 -6.87 -11.49 -24.03
N PRO A 104 -7.74 -11.33 -25.05
CA PRO A 104 -8.76 -12.33 -25.38
C PRO A 104 -8.22 -13.53 -26.16
N ALA A 105 -7.01 -13.44 -26.74
CA ALA A 105 -6.43 -14.45 -27.62
C ALA A 105 -5.50 -15.40 -26.86
N HIS A 106 -5.83 -16.68 -26.81
CA HIS A 106 -5.04 -17.69 -26.10
C HIS A 106 -3.75 -18.14 -26.82
N ASN A 107 -3.58 -17.78 -28.09
CA ASN A 107 -2.38 -18.10 -28.89
C ASN A 107 -1.48 -16.89 -29.12
N VAL A 108 -1.72 -15.76 -28.46
CA VAL A 108 -0.93 -14.51 -28.56
C VAL A 108 -0.37 -14.17 -27.19
N ILE A 109 0.93 -13.97 -27.10
CA ILE A 109 1.60 -13.39 -25.94
C ILE A 109 1.27 -11.89 -25.93
N PRO A 110 0.71 -11.31 -24.84
CA PRO A 110 0.32 -9.91 -24.78
C PRO A 110 1.54 -8.97 -24.78
N GLU A 111 1.33 -7.71 -25.12
CA GLU A 111 2.36 -6.68 -24.97
C GLU A 111 2.43 -6.13 -23.54
N TYR A 112 1.29 -6.09 -22.82
CA TYR A 112 1.20 -5.51 -21.49
C TYR A 112 0.54 -6.47 -20.49
N ALA A 113 0.95 -6.35 -19.23
CA ALA A 113 0.26 -6.89 -18.07
C ALA A 113 0.30 -5.87 -16.94
N THR A 114 -0.79 -5.75 -16.17
CA THR A 114 -0.90 -4.78 -15.08
C THR A 114 -1.32 -5.45 -13.78
N ALA A 115 -0.89 -4.87 -12.66
CA ALA A 115 -1.36 -5.26 -11.34
C ALA A 115 -1.40 -4.06 -10.41
N THR A 116 -2.25 -4.13 -9.41
CA THR A 116 -2.24 -3.20 -8.27
C THR A 116 -1.80 -3.95 -7.03
N ILE A 117 -0.94 -3.33 -6.24
CA ILE A 117 -0.56 -3.79 -4.90
C ILE A 117 -1.06 -2.76 -3.89
N ASN A 118 -1.73 -3.20 -2.84
CA ASN A 118 -2.07 -2.38 -1.68
C ASN A 118 -1.26 -2.87 -0.48
N ILE A 119 -0.52 -1.97 0.17
CA ILE A 119 0.23 -2.26 1.40
C ILE A 119 -0.39 -1.46 2.54
N ARG A 120 -0.81 -2.18 3.59
CA ARG A 120 -1.22 -1.61 4.88
C ARG A 120 -0.09 -1.79 5.86
N PHE A 121 0.61 -0.71 6.17
CA PHE A 121 1.85 -0.75 6.96
C PHE A 121 1.68 -0.12 8.33
N ASN A 122 2.40 -0.67 9.31
CA ASN A 122 2.48 -0.17 10.68
C ASN A 122 3.55 0.92 10.80
N ASP A 123 3.93 1.28 12.02
CA ASP A 123 4.90 2.34 12.33
C ASP A 123 6.37 1.90 12.19
N LEU A 124 6.62 0.62 11.90
CA LEU A 124 7.96 0.10 11.57
C LEU A 124 8.42 0.51 10.16
N HIS A 125 7.46 0.94 9.31
CA HIS A 125 7.72 1.34 7.93
C HIS A 125 7.20 2.75 7.65
N THR A 126 7.82 3.39 6.66
CA THR A 126 7.31 4.61 6.04
C THR A 126 6.89 4.33 4.60
N ALA A 127 6.10 5.22 4.01
CA ALA A 127 5.75 5.08 2.60
C ALA A 127 7.01 5.12 1.71
N GLU A 128 7.99 5.93 2.09
CA GLU A 128 9.25 6.11 1.38
C GLU A 128 10.08 4.82 1.38
N THR A 129 10.25 4.16 2.54
CA THR A 129 10.97 2.88 2.62
C THR A 129 10.30 1.77 1.81
N LEU A 130 8.97 1.77 1.76
CA LEU A 130 8.21 0.80 0.94
C LEU A 130 8.33 1.09 -0.55
N ILE A 131 8.42 2.36 -0.96
CA ILE A 131 8.67 2.74 -2.35
C ILE A 131 10.06 2.24 -2.78
N GLU A 132 11.09 2.48 -1.97
CA GLU A 132 12.45 1.99 -2.21
C GLU A 132 12.48 0.47 -2.34
N TRP A 133 11.87 -0.23 -1.38
CA TRP A 133 11.79 -1.69 -1.36
C TRP A 133 11.08 -2.27 -2.61
N VAL A 134 9.96 -1.69 -3.05
CA VAL A 134 9.28 -2.14 -4.28
C VAL A 134 10.16 -1.90 -5.51
N ASN A 135 10.86 -0.75 -5.59
CA ASN A 135 11.78 -0.47 -6.69
C ASN A 135 12.95 -1.47 -6.73
N GLU A 136 13.54 -1.82 -5.58
CA GLU A 136 14.58 -2.87 -5.50
C GLU A 136 14.08 -4.22 -6.03
N LYS A 137 12.83 -4.60 -5.69
CA LYS A 137 12.21 -5.81 -6.22
C LYS A 137 12.03 -5.76 -7.74
N ILE A 138 11.61 -4.61 -8.28
CA ILE A 138 11.51 -4.38 -9.73
C ILE A 138 12.88 -4.52 -10.39
N ASP A 139 13.90 -3.83 -9.89
CA ASP A 139 15.25 -3.82 -10.44
C ASP A 139 15.89 -5.21 -10.42
N SER A 140 15.57 -6.03 -9.41
CA SER A 140 16.05 -7.42 -9.33
C SER A 140 15.53 -8.33 -10.45
N ILE A 141 14.36 -7.99 -11.01
CA ILE A 141 13.71 -8.74 -12.09
C ILE A 141 14.05 -8.13 -13.47
N PHE A 142 13.91 -6.80 -13.59
CA PHE A 142 13.99 -6.08 -14.86
C PHE A 142 15.41 -5.56 -15.10
N THR A 143 16.33 -6.49 -15.36
CA THR A 143 17.73 -6.17 -15.64
C THR A 143 17.94 -5.74 -17.09
N LYS A 144 19.10 -5.11 -17.39
CA LYS A 144 19.49 -4.73 -18.76
C LYS A 144 19.58 -5.89 -19.77
N LYS A 145 19.50 -7.14 -19.29
CA LYS A 145 19.61 -8.35 -20.14
C LYS A 145 18.27 -8.77 -20.76
N ILE A 146 17.16 -8.17 -20.33
CA ILE A 146 15.83 -8.49 -20.84
C ILE A 146 15.22 -7.29 -21.58
N ASN A 147 14.37 -7.58 -22.58
CA ASN A 147 13.68 -6.55 -23.35
C ASN A 147 12.28 -6.21 -22.79
N ALA A 148 12.01 -6.62 -21.57
CA ALA A 148 10.81 -6.21 -20.84
C ALA A 148 11.14 -5.08 -19.85
N SER A 149 10.14 -4.28 -19.51
CA SER A 149 10.27 -3.19 -18.56
C SER A 149 9.05 -3.11 -17.64
N CYS A 150 9.26 -2.59 -16.42
CA CYS A 150 8.19 -2.30 -15.49
C CYS A 150 8.14 -0.80 -15.21
N LYS A 151 6.96 -0.21 -15.35
CA LYS A 151 6.66 1.13 -14.84
C LYS A 151 5.82 1.00 -13.58
N VAL A 152 6.18 1.75 -12.56
CA VAL A 152 5.45 1.82 -11.29
C VAL A 152 5.00 3.25 -11.01
N ARG A 153 3.74 3.41 -10.62
CA ARG A 153 3.20 4.63 -10.03
C ARG A 153 2.73 4.28 -8.61
N ASN A 154 2.99 5.13 -7.67
CA ASN A 154 2.52 4.94 -6.30
C ASN A 154 1.53 6.04 -5.89
N GLU A 155 0.70 5.72 -4.88
CA GLU A 155 -0.26 6.66 -4.30
C GLU A 155 -0.34 6.40 -2.80
N ILE A 156 0.11 7.37 -2.00
CA ILE A 156 0.05 7.31 -0.55
C ILE A 156 -1.33 7.77 -0.11
N SER A 157 -2.18 6.83 0.31
CA SER A 157 -3.53 7.14 0.81
C SER A 157 -3.50 7.64 2.25
N ALA A 158 -2.57 7.14 3.06
CA ALA A 158 -2.41 7.53 4.45
C ALA A 158 -1.01 7.20 4.97
N ARG A 159 -0.46 8.05 5.85
CA ARG A 159 0.72 7.73 6.65
C ARG A 159 0.33 7.00 7.93
N SER A 160 1.19 6.11 8.42
CA SER A 160 1.02 5.52 9.76
C SER A 160 1.28 6.56 10.84
N PHE A 161 0.61 6.45 11.94
CA PHE A 161 0.93 7.21 13.15
C PHE A 161 0.49 6.44 14.39
N LEU A 162 1.16 6.69 15.50
CA LEU A 162 0.82 6.21 16.83
C LEU A 162 0.92 7.37 17.81
N ASN A 163 -0.12 7.60 18.58
CA ASN A 163 -0.10 8.47 19.74
C ASN A 163 0.12 7.61 20.98
N ASN A 164 1.11 7.93 21.78
CA ASN A 164 1.29 7.22 23.04
C ASN A 164 0.05 7.41 23.94
N PRO A 165 -0.39 6.36 24.66
CA PRO A 165 -1.47 6.48 25.61
C PRO A 165 -1.20 7.60 26.61
N GLY A 166 -2.07 8.60 26.68
CA GLY A 166 -1.91 9.78 27.49
C GLY A 166 -3.13 10.04 28.38
N GLU A 167 -3.21 11.25 28.92
CA GLU A 167 -4.29 11.67 29.82
C GLU A 167 -5.67 11.58 29.13
N LEU A 168 -5.77 12.03 27.86
CA LEU A 168 -7.00 11.97 27.08
C LEU A 168 -7.52 10.52 26.93
N SER A 169 -6.66 9.57 26.59
CA SER A 169 -7.07 8.17 26.45
C SER A 169 -7.55 7.58 27.79
N LYS A 170 -6.95 7.98 28.92
CA LYS A 170 -7.37 7.58 30.26
C LYS A 170 -8.74 8.17 30.63
N ILE A 171 -8.97 9.44 30.29
CA ILE A 171 -10.25 10.12 30.53
C ILE A 171 -11.35 9.42 29.72
N ILE A 172 -11.11 9.20 28.42
CA ILE A 172 -12.08 8.52 27.54
C ILE A 172 -12.40 7.13 28.06
N SER A 173 -11.37 6.32 28.41
CA SER A 173 -11.58 4.95 28.96
C SER A 173 -12.36 4.91 30.26
N LYS A 174 -12.38 6.00 31.06
CA LYS A 174 -13.17 6.09 32.28
C LYS A 174 -14.60 6.57 32.03
N SER A 175 -14.86 7.16 30.88
CA SER A 175 -16.16 7.76 30.51
C SER A 175 -17.06 6.82 29.72
N ILE A 176 -16.52 5.68 29.31
CA ILE A 176 -17.19 4.59 28.62
C ILE A 176 -17.30 3.40 29.54
#